data_239082b8eb521adbdcdf6bd1d518bf64
#
_entry.id   239082b8eb521adbdcdf6bd1d518bf64
#
_cell.length_a   1.000
_cell.length_b   1.000
_cell.length_c   1.000
_cell.angle_alpha   90.00
_cell.angle_beta   90.00
_cell.angle_gamma   90.00
#
_symmetry.space_group_name_H-M   'P 1'
#
loop_
_entity.id
_entity.type
_entity.pdbx_description
1 polymer ?
#
loop_
_entity_poly.entity_id
_entity_poly.type
_entity_poly.pdbx_seq_one_letter_code
_entity_poly.pdbx_strand_id
1 'polypeptide(L)'
;LVKCQNCGSVHNIILRPPKAILIKTTLSDGKNSSPAEIESDEDERISTGDVFEHGGVSWRITRIDDSESKENESMVASEILAMWATRCDVTSIGITLTDGEYSKSTKIECGPERVFSCGTIMMIEGRKWRIRGIHTGKGRTLTGSRRASQIKRIYLHKPS
;
A
#
# COMPACT_ATOMS: atom_id res chain seq x y z
N LEU A 1 7.23 -28.39 12.99
CA LEU A 1 7.12 -29.55 13.16
C LEU A 1 8.24 -30.26 13.70
N VAL A 2 8.14 -30.91 14.48
CA VAL A 2 9.13 -31.39 15.09
C VAL A 2 9.30 -32.68 15.00
N LYS A 3 10.19 -33.27 14.95
CA LYS A 3 10.39 -34.46 14.80
C LYS A 3 11.36 -34.83 15.54
N CYS A 4 11.35 -35.54 16.16
CA CYS A 4 12.23 -35.93 16.85
C CYS A 4 12.89 -36.84 16.42
N GLN A 5 13.54 -37.12 16.34
CA GLN A 5 14.11 -37.82 15.89
C GLN A 5 14.74 -38.56 16.34
N ASN A 6 14.75 -39.11 16.82
CA ASN A 6 15.22 -39.92 17.26
C ASN A 6 14.89 -40.57 17.87
N CYS A 7 14.48 -40.65 17.96
CA CYS A 7 14.04 -41.13 18.39
C CYS A 7 13.38 -41.47 18.40
N GLY A 8 13.29 -41.41 18.13
CA GLY A 8 12.64 -41.51 18.09
C GLY A 8 11.74 -41.49 18.27
N SER A 9 11.51 -41.61 18.51
CA SER A 9 10.66 -41.42 18.80
C SER A 9 10.07 -40.69 18.88
N VAL A 10 9.61 -40.63 18.67
CA VAL A 10 8.97 -39.99 18.63
C VAL A 10 8.26 -39.50 18.94
N HIS A 11 7.98 -39.27 19.00
CA HIS A 11 7.28 -38.84 19.43
C HIS A 11 6.50 -38.35 19.08
N ASN A 12 5.98 -38.31 19.30
CA ASN A 12 5.03 -38.12 18.94
C ASN A 12 4.31 -37.08 19.45
N ILE A 13 4.61 -36.09 18.99
CA ILE A 13 3.92 -35.02 19.30
C ILE A 13 3.04 -34.73 18.22
N ILE A 14 1.82 -34.58 18.46
CA ILE A 14 0.94 -34.19 17.45
C ILE A 14 0.82 -32.73 17.58
N LEU A 15 1.33 -32.04 16.58
CA LEU A 15 1.16 -30.62 16.53
C LEU A 15 -0.19 -30.34 15.95
N ARG A 16 -1.01 -29.65 16.68
CA ARG A 16 -2.24 -29.17 16.12
C ARG A 16 -1.92 -28.03 15.17
N PRO A 17 -2.54 -27.97 14.01
CA PRO A 17 -2.38 -26.79 13.16
C PRO A 17 -2.90 -25.56 13.89
N PRO A 18 -2.30 -24.38 13.69
CA PRO A 18 -2.82 -23.15 14.28
C PRO A 18 -4.25 -22.91 13.85
N LYS A 19 -5.05 -22.35 14.75
CA LYS A 19 -6.40 -21.96 14.41
C LYS A 19 -6.39 -20.72 13.56
N ALA A 20 -7.27 -20.68 12.60
CA ALA A 20 -7.52 -19.43 11.85
C ALA A 20 -8.37 -18.52 12.73
N ILE A 21 -7.99 -17.26 12.81
CA ILE A 21 -8.75 -16.25 13.52
C ILE A 21 -9.02 -15.09 12.60
N LEU A 22 -10.00 -14.27 12.99
CA LEU A 22 -10.35 -13.07 12.21
C LEU A 22 -9.94 -11.85 13.00
N ILE A 23 -9.18 -10.97 12.37
CA ILE A 23 -8.69 -9.76 13.00
C ILE A 23 -9.49 -8.58 12.47
N LYS A 24 -10.05 -7.78 13.38
CA LYS A 24 -10.74 -6.57 13.02
C LYS A 24 -9.76 -5.61 12.36
N THR A 25 -10.07 -5.21 11.15
CA THR A 25 -9.16 -4.37 10.37
C THR A 25 -9.96 -3.24 9.72
N THR A 26 -9.40 -2.04 9.75
CA THR A 26 -9.95 -0.91 9.00
C THR A 26 -9.11 -0.75 7.74
N LEU A 27 -9.76 -0.87 6.60
CA LEU A 27 -9.11 -0.75 5.30
C LEU A 27 -9.38 0.65 4.75
N SER A 28 -8.30 1.35 4.38
CA SER A 28 -8.41 2.71 3.84
C SER A 28 -7.82 2.76 2.43
N ASP A 29 -8.56 3.32 1.50
CA ASP A 29 -8.06 3.49 0.13
C ASP A 29 -7.71 4.96 -0.16
N GLY A 30 -7.60 5.78 0.88
CA GLY A 30 -7.26 7.19 0.76
C GLY A 30 -8.47 8.09 0.80
N LYS A 31 -9.61 7.63 0.34
CA LYS A 31 -10.86 8.41 0.37
C LYS A 31 -11.86 7.82 1.32
N ASN A 32 -11.93 6.52 1.36
CA ASN A 32 -12.93 5.80 2.13
C ASN A 32 -12.26 4.80 3.04
N SER A 33 -12.87 4.55 4.17
CA SER A 33 -12.43 3.52 5.10
C SER A 33 -13.58 2.56 5.30
N SER A 34 -13.28 1.28 5.39
CA SER A 34 -14.30 0.28 5.61
C SER A 34 -13.78 -0.77 6.58
N PRO A 35 -14.66 -1.35 7.39
CA PRO A 35 -14.25 -2.44 8.27
C PRO A 35 -14.16 -3.75 7.49
N ALA A 36 -13.25 -4.59 7.92
CA ALA A 36 -13.10 -5.93 7.35
C ALA A 36 -12.58 -6.86 8.44
N GLU A 37 -12.77 -8.14 8.24
CA GLU A 37 -12.17 -9.14 9.10
C GLU A 37 -11.17 -9.91 8.27
N ILE A 38 -9.91 -9.89 8.70
CA ILE A 38 -8.81 -10.49 7.94
C ILE A 38 -8.42 -11.79 8.62
N GLU A 39 -8.43 -12.86 7.85
CA GLU A 39 -8.10 -14.17 8.38
C GLU A 39 -6.59 -14.32 8.52
N SER A 40 -6.16 -14.88 9.63
CA SER A 40 -4.76 -15.14 9.90
C SER A 40 -4.66 -16.35 10.80
N ASP A 41 -3.52 -17.03 10.78
CA ASP A 41 -3.24 -18.05 11.77
C ASP A 41 -3.00 -17.39 13.12
N GLU A 42 -3.46 -18.00 14.18
CA GLU A 42 -3.41 -17.38 15.52
C GLU A 42 -1.98 -17.10 15.98
N ASP A 43 -1.01 -17.85 15.50
CA ASP A 43 0.38 -17.72 15.92
C ASP A 43 1.23 -16.94 14.91
N GLU A 44 0.63 -16.40 13.89
CA GLU A 44 1.36 -15.63 12.89
C GLU A 44 1.78 -14.29 13.48
N ARG A 45 3.04 -13.91 13.23
CA ARG A 45 3.53 -12.59 13.66
C ARG A 45 3.25 -11.58 12.56
N ILE A 46 2.57 -10.53 12.93
CA ILE A 46 2.15 -9.47 12.00
C ILE A 46 2.86 -8.19 12.39
N SER A 47 3.39 -7.50 11.41
CA SER A 47 4.18 -6.27 11.63
C SER A 47 3.66 -5.15 10.75
N THR A 48 3.83 -3.92 11.23
CA THR A 48 3.53 -2.76 10.39
C THR A 48 4.45 -2.79 9.16
N GLY A 49 3.90 -2.46 8.01
CA GLY A 49 4.60 -2.58 6.75
C GLY A 49 4.33 -3.87 6.01
N ASP A 50 3.77 -4.87 6.68
CA ASP A 50 3.40 -6.13 6.01
C ASP A 50 2.28 -5.87 5.01
N VAL A 51 2.29 -6.62 3.93
CA VAL A 51 1.31 -6.50 2.86
C VAL A 51 0.50 -7.79 2.77
N PHE A 52 -0.80 -7.66 2.61
CA PHE A 52 -1.68 -8.80 2.42
C PHE A 52 -2.70 -8.49 1.33
N GLU A 53 -3.35 -9.52 0.81
CA GLU A 53 -4.38 -9.36 -0.21
C GLU A 53 -5.76 -9.61 0.39
N HIS A 54 -6.71 -8.77 0.03
CA HIS A 54 -8.09 -8.92 0.45
C HIS A 54 -8.97 -8.28 -0.61
N GLY A 55 -9.95 -9.04 -1.11
CA GLY A 55 -10.86 -8.54 -2.13
C GLY A 55 -10.17 -8.22 -3.45
N GLY A 56 -9.08 -8.91 -3.77
CA GLY A 56 -8.35 -8.67 -5.01
C GLY A 56 -7.46 -7.43 -4.98
N VAL A 57 -7.25 -6.86 -3.81
CA VAL A 57 -6.50 -5.61 -3.63
C VAL A 57 -5.41 -5.87 -2.61
N SER A 58 -4.27 -5.21 -2.77
CA SER A 58 -3.16 -5.31 -1.81
C SER A 58 -3.24 -4.18 -0.80
N TRP A 59 -3.03 -4.53 0.46
CA TRP A 59 -3.11 -3.60 1.59
C TRP A 59 -1.83 -3.67 2.40
N ARG A 60 -1.36 -2.53 2.88
CA ARG A 60 -0.19 -2.45 3.76
C ARG A 60 -0.64 -2.08 5.16
N ILE A 61 -0.20 -2.84 6.14
CA ILE A 61 -0.56 -2.61 7.54
C ILE A 61 0.18 -1.37 8.04
N THR A 62 -0.57 -0.41 8.56
CA THR A 62 -0.01 0.86 9.04
C THR A 62 -0.06 0.99 10.54
N ARG A 63 -0.94 0.23 11.21
CA ARG A 63 -1.07 0.30 12.66
C ARG A 63 -1.63 -1.00 13.22
N ILE A 64 -1.11 -1.41 14.36
CA ILE A 64 -1.57 -2.61 15.07
C ILE A 64 -1.76 -2.22 16.53
N ASP A 65 -2.97 -2.47 17.07
CA ASP A 65 -3.28 -2.19 18.46
C ASP A 65 -3.45 -3.48 19.25
N ASP A 66 -2.95 -3.48 20.48
CA ASP A 66 -3.13 -4.62 21.39
C ASP A 66 -4.45 -4.50 22.15
N SER A 67 -4.69 -5.43 23.08
CA SER A 67 -5.94 -5.47 23.84
C SER A 67 -6.15 -4.27 24.75
N GLU A 68 -5.10 -3.48 24.98
CA GLU A 68 -5.19 -2.25 25.76
C GLU A 68 -5.25 -1.02 24.85
N SER A 69 -5.47 -1.22 23.56
CA SER A 69 -5.51 -0.17 22.54
C SER A 69 -4.20 0.58 22.39
N LYS A 70 -3.09 -0.07 22.72
CA LYS A 70 -1.77 0.52 22.55
C LYS A 70 -1.18 0.05 21.22
N GLU A 71 -0.53 0.96 20.55
CA GLU A 71 0.09 0.70 19.27
C GLU A 71 1.36 -0.11 19.42
N ASN A 72 1.55 -1.08 18.54
CA ASN A 72 2.74 -1.93 18.50
C ASN A 72 3.22 -2.05 17.07
N GLU A 73 4.52 -2.22 16.88
CA GLU A 73 5.05 -2.42 15.54
C GLU A 73 4.93 -3.85 15.07
N SER A 74 4.85 -4.80 15.99
CA SER A 74 4.80 -6.23 15.66
C SER A 74 4.12 -6.98 16.79
N MET A 75 3.20 -7.87 16.43
CA MET A 75 2.45 -8.65 17.40
C MET A 75 2.07 -10.00 16.84
N VAL A 76 1.86 -10.97 17.71
CA VAL A 76 1.26 -12.24 17.32
C VAL A 76 -0.23 -12.01 17.07
N ALA A 77 -0.75 -12.62 16.02
CA ALA A 77 -2.14 -12.37 15.56
C ALA A 77 -3.17 -12.53 16.68
N SER A 78 -3.02 -13.54 17.53
CA SER A 78 -3.98 -13.79 18.60
C SER A 78 -4.03 -12.67 19.65
N GLU A 79 -3.02 -11.80 19.69
CA GLU A 79 -2.96 -10.72 20.65
C GLU A 79 -3.40 -9.38 20.07
N ILE A 80 -3.75 -9.34 18.81
CA ILE A 80 -4.16 -8.11 18.15
C ILE A 80 -5.62 -7.82 18.41
N LEU A 81 -5.92 -6.63 18.93
CA LEU A 81 -7.29 -6.17 19.07
C LEU A 81 -7.84 -5.68 17.75
N ALA A 82 -7.06 -4.86 17.06
CA ALA A 82 -7.47 -4.24 15.79
C ALA A 82 -6.24 -3.79 15.03
N MET A 83 -6.38 -3.68 13.72
CA MET A 83 -5.31 -3.15 12.90
C MET A 83 -5.88 -2.27 11.80
N TRP A 84 -5.01 -1.46 11.22
CA TRP A 84 -5.34 -0.55 10.12
C TRP A 84 -4.43 -0.83 8.96
N ALA A 85 -4.97 -0.79 7.77
CA ALA A 85 -4.20 -1.03 6.56
C ALA A 85 -4.63 -0.05 5.47
N THR A 86 -3.68 0.30 4.61
CA THR A 86 -3.90 1.23 3.51
C THR A 86 -3.66 0.52 2.20
N ARG A 87 -4.50 0.79 1.23
CA ARG A 87 -4.35 0.21 -0.10
C ARG A 87 -3.00 0.60 -0.69
N CYS A 88 -2.27 -0.39 -1.19
CA CYS A 88 -0.91 -0.17 -1.71
C CYS A 88 -0.66 -0.71 -3.11
N ASP A 89 -1.67 -1.26 -3.77
CA ASP A 89 -1.52 -1.73 -5.15
C ASP A 89 -1.69 -0.60 -6.17
N VAL A 90 -2.23 0.53 -5.73
CA VAL A 90 -2.32 1.71 -6.58
C VAL A 90 -1.93 2.92 -5.74
N THR A 91 -1.49 3.94 -6.42
CA THR A 91 -1.21 5.23 -5.79
C THR A 91 -1.91 6.31 -6.59
N SER A 92 -2.27 7.40 -5.92
CA SER A 92 -2.96 8.52 -6.54
C SER A 92 -1.98 9.67 -6.68
N ILE A 93 -1.93 10.25 -7.87
CA ILE A 93 -1.03 11.35 -8.18
C ILE A 93 -1.85 12.55 -8.62
N GLY A 94 -1.60 13.71 -8.02
CA GLY A 94 -2.21 14.94 -8.47
C GLY A 94 -1.65 15.35 -9.83
N ILE A 95 -2.50 15.88 -10.68
CA ILE A 95 -2.11 16.31 -12.02
C ILE A 95 -2.52 17.76 -12.21
N THR A 96 -1.61 18.58 -12.71
CA THR A 96 -1.93 19.93 -13.12
C THR A 96 -1.70 20.03 -14.62
N LEU A 97 -2.74 20.36 -15.36
CA LEU A 97 -2.71 20.52 -16.81
C LEU A 97 -2.71 21.99 -17.12
N THR A 98 -1.73 22.45 -17.88
CA THR A 98 -1.62 23.86 -18.26
C THR A 98 -1.62 24.00 -19.78
N ASP A 99 -2.52 24.83 -20.31
CA ASP A 99 -2.62 25.13 -21.73
C ASP A 99 -2.74 26.64 -21.84
N GLY A 100 -1.60 27.33 -22.03
CA GLY A 100 -1.57 28.77 -22.06
C GLY A 100 -1.92 29.34 -20.70
N GLU A 101 -3.00 30.13 -20.68
CA GLU A 101 -3.47 30.73 -19.42
C GLU A 101 -4.44 29.80 -18.66
N TYR A 102 -4.85 28.73 -19.30
CA TYR A 102 -5.79 27.79 -18.72
C TYR A 102 -5.07 26.73 -17.89
N SER A 103 -5.58 26.45 -16.70
CA SER A 103 -5.00 25.44 -15.84
C SER A 103 -6.11 24.64 -15.19
N LYS A 104 -5.92 23.32 -15.13
CA LYS A 104 -6.90 22.41 -14.57
C LYS A 104 -6.20 21.38 -13.70
N SER A 105 -6.81 21.04 -12.59
CA SER A 105 -6.29 19.99 -11.70
C SER A 105 -7.14 18.75 -11.83
N THR A 106 -6.48 17.60 -11.86
CA THR A 106 -7.15 16.30 -11.85
C THR A 106 -6.26 15.32 -11.10
N LYS A 107 -6.60 14.05 -11.14
CA LYS A 107 -5.82 13.00 -10.50
C LYS A 107 -5.79 11.78 -11.39
N ILE A 108 -4.72 11.00 -11.26
CA ILE A 108 -4.66 9.68 -11.88
C ILE A 108 -4.31 8.66 -10.81
N GLU A 109 -4.72 7.42 -11.07
CA GLU A 109 -4.34 6.30 -10.21
C GLU A 109 -3.54 5.32 -11.06
N CYS A 110 -2.47 4.81 -10.49
CA CYS A 110 -1.61 3.86 -11.20
C CYS A 110 -0.82 3.03 -10.20
N GLY A 111 -0.13 2.01 -10.69
CA GLY A 111 0.72 1.20 -9.84
C GLY A 111 1.86 2.03 -9.27
N PRO A 112 2.26 1.74 -8.02
CA PRO A 112 3.30 2.55 -7.37
C PRO A 112 4.66 2.46 -8.04
N GLU A 113 4.89 1.42 -8.86
CA GLU A 113 6.17 1.23 -9.54
C GLU A 113 6.22 1.88 -10.93
N ARG A 114 5.12 2.44 -11.40
CA ARG A 114 5.11 3.09 -12.70
C ARG A 114 6.05 4.29 -12.69
N VAL A 115 6.88 4.41 -13.73
CA VAL A 115 7.87 5.48 -13.83
C VAL A 115 7.36 6.60 -14.72
N PHE A 116 7.54 7.82 -14.25
CA PHE A 116 7.24 9.02 -15.03
C PHE A 116 8.51 9.80 -15.22
N SER A 117 8.74 10.27 -16.46
CA SER A 117 9.97 10.99 -16.80
C SER A 117 9.62 12.36 -17.35
N CYS A 118 10.34 13.37 -16.88
CA CYS A 118 10.19 14.74 -17.40
C CYS A 118 10.53 14.76 -18.88
N GLY A 119 9.76 15.50 -19.66
CA GLY A 119 9.95 15.62 -21.09
C GLY A 119 9.17 14.60 -21.93
N THR A 120 8.58 13.60 -21.31
CA THR A 120 7.81 12.60 -22.06
C THR A 120 6.36 13.04 -22.22
N ILE A 121 5.67 12.40 -23.15
CA ILE A 121 4.27 12.68 -23.45
C ILE A 121 3.41 11.63 -22.76
N MET A 122 2.30 12.08 -22.17
CA MET A 122 1.30 11.15 -21.65
C MET A 122 -0.09 11.62 -22.04
N MET A 123 -1.04 10.68 -22.00
CA MET A 123 -2.43 10.96 -22.36
C MET A 123 -3.24 11.18 -21.09
N ILE A 124 -3.95 12.30 -21.04
CA ILE A 124 -4.88 12.60 -19.95
C ILE A 124 -6.20 13.03 -20.60
N GLU A 125 -7.27 12.35 -20.25
CA GLU A 125 -8.61 12.67 -20.75
C GLU A 125 -8.66 12.76 -22.28
N GLY A 126 -7.93 11.85 -22.94
CA GLY A 126 -7.94 11.77 -24.38
C GLY A 126 -7.04 12.75 -25.11
N ARG A 127 -6.29 13.57 -24.40
CA ARG A 127 -5.38 14.55 -25.00
C ARG A 127 -3.94 14.25 -24.59
N LYS A 128 -3.02 14.68 -25.43
CA LYS A 128 -1.58 14.52 -25.19
C LYS A 128 -1.04 15.69 -24.39
N TRP A 129 -0.19 15.39 -23.43
CA TRP A 129 0.43 16.38 -22.57
C TRP A 129 1.89 16.02 -22.35
N ARG A 130 2.75 17.02 -22.21
CA ARG A 130 4.17 16.80 -21.93
C ARG A 130 4.45 17.07 -20.46
N ILE A 131 5.17 16.15 -19.82
CA ILE A 131 5.55 16.31 -18.41
C ILE A 131 6.62 17.38 -18.30
N ARG A 132 6.34 18.45 -17.58
CA ARG A 132 7.27 19.55 -17.39
C ARG A 132 7.92 19.51 -16.01
N GLY A 133 7.28 18.95 -15.02
CA GLY A 133 7.87 18.87 -13.69
C GLY A 133 7.18 17.84 -12.84
N ILE A 134 7.90 17.34 -11.86
CA ILE A 134 7.41 16.32 -10.93
C ILE A 134 7.70 16.82 -9.52
N HIS A 135 6.67 16.82 -8.67
CA HIS A 135 6.77 17.25 -7.30
C HIS A 135 6.71 16.01 -6.39
N THR A 136 7.72 15.81 -5.56
CA THR A 136 7.83 14.61 -4.72
C THR A 136 7.55 14.88 -3.25
N GLY A 137 7.19 16.09 -2.89
CA GLY A 137 7.01 16.45 -1.48
C GLY A 137 8.25 17.11 -0.89
N LYS A 138 9.41 16.93 -1.52
CA LYS A 138 10.64 17.58 -1.11
C LYS A 138 11.04 18.69 -2.06
N GLY A 139 10.32 18.84 -3.14
CA GLY A 139 10.62 19.85 -4.13
C GLY A 139 10.22 19.39 -5.51
N ARG A 140 10.36 20.29 -6.44
CA ARG A 140 9.97 20.07 -7.82
C ARG A 140 11.20 19.75 -8.66
N THR A 141 11.13 18.70 -9.42
CA THR A 141 12.20 18.30 -10.32
C THR A 141 11.73 18.56 -11.75
N LEU A 142 12.63 19.12 -12.55
CA LEU A 142 12.33 19.44 -13.95
C LEU A 142 13.03 18.49 -14.91
N THR A 143 13.83 17.57 -14.39
CA THR A 143 14.54 16.58 -15.20
C THR A 143 14.52 15.26 -14.47
N GLY A 144 14.76 14.18 -15.21
CA GLY A 144 14.88 12.86 -14.64
C GLY A 144 13.55 12.14 -14.51
N SER A 145 13.57 11.07 -13.76
CA SER A 145 12.44 10.15 -13.63
C SER A 145 12.16 9.87 -12.17
N ARG A 146 10.90 9.56 -11.86
CA ARG A 146 10.50 9.15 -10.52
C ARG A 146 9.43 8.08 -10.62
N ARG A 147 9.38 7.20 -9.61
CA ARG A 147 8.32 6.21 -9.52
C ARG A 147 7.07 6.86 -8.92
N ALA A 148 5.91 6.36 -9.32
CA ALA A 148 4.63 6.90 -8.86
C ALA A 148 4.55 6.99 -7.34
N SER A 149 5.10 6.01 -6.61
CA SER A 149 5.07 6.01 -5.15
C SER A 149 5.81 7.20 -4.54
N GLN A 150 6.68 7.83 -5.29
CA GLN A 150 7.47 8.97 -4.81
C GLN A 150 6.86 10.31 -5.22
N ILE A 151 5.82 10.29 -6.03
CA ILE A 151 5.28 11.50 -6.66
C ILE A 151 4.02 11.97 -5.96
N LYS A 152 3.94 13.26 -5.67
CA LYS A 152 2.71 13.88 -5.19
C LYS A 152 1.94 14.52 -6.32
N ARG A 153 2.63 15.16 -7.26
CA ARG A 153 1.99 15.88 -8.34
C ARG A 153 2.88 15.93 -9.58
N ILE A 154 2.25 15.87 -10.74
CA ILE A 154 2.92 16.01 -12.01
C ILE A 154 2.34 17.25 -12.70
N TYR A 155 3.24 18.09 -13.21
CA TYR A 155 2.86 19.30 -13.96
C TYR A 155 3.01 19.01 -15.44
N LEU A 156 1.92 19.16 -16.17
CA LEU A 156 1.86 18.84 -17.58
C LEU A 156 1.49 20.08 -18.37
N HIS A 157 2.13 20.22 -19.52
CA HIS A 157 1.84 21.32 -20.43
C HIS A 157 1.45 20.76 -21.78
N LYS A 158 0.68 21.54 -22.52
CA LYS A 158 0.31 21.15 -23.85
C LYS A 158 1.58 21.01 -24.69
N PRO A 159 1.74 19.94 -25.48
CA PRO A 159 2.91 19.81 -26.34
C PRO A 159 2.87 20.86 -27.42
N SER A 160 4.00 21.43 -27.74
CA SER A 160 4.10 22.43 -28.83
C SER A 160 4.36 21.79 -30.16
#